data_9dc99bc7a03b078f712f171bc8a83925
#
_entry.id   9dc99bc7a03b078f712f171bc8a83925
#
_cell.length_a   1.000
_cell.length_b   1.000
_cell.length_c   1.000
_cell.angle_alpha   90.00
_cell.angle_beta   90.00
_cell.angle_gamma   90.00
#
_symmetry.space_group_name_H-M   'P 1'
#
loop_
_entity.id
_entity.type
_entity.pdbx_description
1 polymer ?
#
loop_
_entity_poly.entity_id
_entity_poly.type
_entity_poly.pdbx_seq_one_letter_code
_entity_poly.pdbx_strand_id
1 'polypeptide(L)'
;VFTGKERVFNRRFLIMADHYMVEPTACSPAAGWEKGQVEQQVQTIRGRFFQPRLRFASLAELNGWLEAECRRWAEHHAHPERGDITVAEALDMERPALQPILAPFDGFHESEHAVTGTCLISFDRNRYSVMSTAARRTVQVRSYADRIVIRCGDAIVGEHERHFGRNRTIYDPWHYLPVLAHKPGALRNGAPFQDWDLPPALHRLRRRLGTGDEADRRFVRVLSAVLTDGLEPVEAAVREALANGT
;
A
#
# COMPACT_ATOMS: atom_id res chain seq x y z
N VAL A 1 20.10 -13.68 -12.12
CA VAL A 1 21.46 -13.86 -11.55
C VAL A 1 22.06 -15.06 -12.24
N PHE A 2 23.29 -14.92 -12.74
CA PHE A 2 24.03 -16.04 -13.38
C PHE A 2 24.96 -16.66 -12.34
N THR A 3 24.90 -17.97 -12.19
CA THR A 3 25.88 -18.74 -11.43
C THR A 3 26.47 -19.78 -12.38
N GLY A 4 27.63 -19.48 -12.95
CA GLY A 4 28.26 -20.33 -13.98
C GLY A 4 27.45 -20.37 -15.29
N LYS A 5 27.24 -21.57 -15.86
CA LYS A 5 26.40 -21.79 -17.04
C LYS A 5 24.93 -22.01 -16.70
N GLU A 6 24.61 -22.23 -15.43
CA GLU A 6 23.25 -22.44 -14.97
C GLU A 6 22.56 -21.10 -14.68
N ARG A 7 21.28 -21.03 -14.99
CA ARG A 7 20.43 -19.84 -14.75
C ARG A 7 19.61 -20.08 -13.52
N VAL A 8 19.79 -19.23 -12.53
CA VAL A 8 18.93 -19.21 -11.35
C VAL A 8 17.97 -18.03 -11.50
N PHE A 9 16.70 -18.30 -11.64
CA PHE A 9 15.66 -17.28 -11.61
C PHE A 9 15.57 -16.63 -10.22
N ASN A 10 15.21 -15.36 -10.20
CA ASN A 10 14.89 -14.69 -8.94
C ASN A 10 13.69 -15.42 -8.28
N ARG A 11 13.82 -15.76 -7.00
CA ARG A 11 12.79 -16.49 -6.25
C ARG A 11 11.41 -15.82 -6.32
N ARG A 12 11.36 -14.49 -6.24
CA ARG A 12 10.09 -13.74 -6.31
C ARG A 12 9.47 -13.80 -7.70
N PHE A 13 10.29 -13.79 -8.74
CA PHE A 13 9.82 -14.00 -10.09
C PHE A 13 9.21 -15.39 -10.28
N LEU A 14 9.82 -16.45 -9.71
CA LEU A 14 9.25 -17.78 -9.72
C LEU A 14 7.91 -17.85 -8.98
N ILE A 15 7.80 -17.24 -7.79
CA ILE A 15 6.53 -17.17 -7.05
C ILE A 15 5.44 -16.46 -7.87
N MET A 16 5.79 -15.41 -8.60
CA MET A 16 4.85 -14.73 -9.49
C MET A 16 4.46 -15.62 -10.68
N ALA A 17 5.43 -16.30 -11.28
CA ALA A 17 5.18 -17.22 -12.39
C ALA A 17 4.27 -18.39 -11.97
N ASP A 18 4.54 -18.97 -10.79
CA ASP A 18 3.71 -20.03 -10.19
C ASP A 18 2.29 -19.54 -9.88
N HIS A 19 2.16 -18.30 -9.35
CA HIS A 19 0.85 -17.69 -9.09
C HIS A 19 -0.02 -17.60 -10.36
N TYR A 20 0.60 -17.25 -11.48
CA TYR A 20 -0.10 -17.18 -12.77
C TYR A 20 -0.05 -18.48 -13.56
N MET A 21 0.50 -19.55 -13.00
CA MET A 21 0.67 -20.85 -13.67
C MET A 21 1.42 -20.74 -15.02
N VAL A 22 2.44 -19.89 -15.06
CA VAL A 22 3.27 -19.64 -16.24
C VAL A 22 4.64 -20.27 -16.04
N GLU A 23 5.10 -21.08 -16.98
CA GLU A 23 6.45 -21.61 -17.01
C GLU A 23 7.43 -20.60 -17.63
N PRO A 24 8.38 -20.05 -16.86
CA PRO A 24 9.31 -19.07 -17.38
C PRO A 24 10.43 -19.73 -18.19
N THR A 25 10.59 -19.34 -19.44
CA THR A 25 11.70 -19.75 -20.29
C THR A 25 12.71 -18.62 -20.45
N ALA A 26 13.97 -18.88 -20.13
CA ALA A 26 15.03 -17.89 -20.26
C ALA A 26 15.61 -17.91 -21.68
N CYS A 27 15.86 -16.70 -22.25
CA CYS A 27 16.58 -16.57 -23.52
C CYS A 27 17.97 -17.20 -23.48
N SER A 28 18.55 -17.59 -24.61
CA SER A 28 19.89 -18.14 -24.69
C SER A 28 20.98 -17.18 -24.21
N PRO A 29 22.07 -17.62 -23.57
CA PRO A 29 23.17 -16.75 -23.17
C PRO A 29 23.70 -15.97 -24.38
N ALA A 30 23.90 -14.65 -24.20
CA ALA A 30 24.38 -13.73 -25.25
C ALA A 30 23.48 -13.60 -26.50
N ALA A 31 22.27 -14.16 -26.53
CA ALA A 31 21.32 -14.04 -27.63
C ALA A 31 20.52 -12.73 -27.55
N GLY A 32 21.16 -11.60 -27.76
CA GLY A 32 20.52 -10.27 -27.75
C GLY A 32 19.39 -10.14 -28.76
N TRP A 33 19.46 -10.89 -29.90
CA TRP A 33 18.41 -10.91 -30.94
C TRP A 33 17.07 -11.49 -30.44
N GLU A 34 17.06 -12.38 -29.44
CA GLU A 34 15.83 -12.91 -28.85
C GLU A 34 15.06 -11.83 -28.06
N LYS A 35 15.73 -10.72 -27.70
CA LYS A 35 15.16 -9.57 -26.98
C LYS A 35 14.82 -8.38 -27.88
N GLY A 36 15.20 -8.43 -29.16
CA GLY A 36 15.09 -7.31 -30.09
C GLY A 36 13.68 -6.73 -30.18
N GLN A 37 12.64 -7.56 -30.13
CA GLN A 37 11.25 -7.11 -30.15
C GLN A 37 10.89 -6.29 -28.90
N VAL A 38 11.30 -6.72 -27.72
CA VAL A 38 10.99 -6.01 -26.46
C VAL A 38 11.68 -4.64 -26.40
N GLU A 39 12.97 -4.58 -26.78
CA GLU A 39 13.73 -3.33 -26.79
C GLU A 39 13.18 -2.34 -27.82
N GLN A 40 12.80 -2.81 -28.98
CA GLN A 40 12.15 -2.00 -30.01
C GLN A 40 10.76 -1.50 -29.55
N GLN A 41 9.99 -2.31 -28.86
CA GLN A 41 8.68 -1.93 -28.32
C GLN A 41 8.79 -0.78 -27.31
N VAL A 42 9.82 -0.76 -26.46
CA VAL A 42 10.04 0.35 -25.53
C VAL A 42 10.18 1.69 -26.28
N GLN A 43 10.99 1.73 -27.33
CA GLN A 43 11.16 2.94 -28.15
C GLN A 43 9.88 3.31 -28.90
N THR A 44 9.17 2.33 -29.43
CA THR A 44 7.90 2.54 -30.13
C THR A 44 6.85 3.13 -29.21
N ILE A 45 6.68 2.58 -28.00
CA ILE A 45 5.74 3.08 -26.99
C ILE A 45 6.09 4.51 -26.57
N ARG A 46 7.38 4.79 -26.29
CA ARG A 46 7.83 6.14 -25.94
C ARG A 46 7.56 7.16 -27.05
N GLY A 47 7.84 6.81 -28.29
CA GLY A 47 7.57 7.70 -29.44
C GLY A 47 6.07 7.89 -29.70
N ARG A 48 5.27 6.85 -29.49
CA ARG A 48 3.83 6.85 -29.79
C ARG A 48 3.01 7.58 -28.76
N PHE A 49 3.22 7.28 -27.47
CA PHE A 49 2.35 7.77 -26.40
C PHE A 49 2.94 8.94 -25.61
N PHE A 50 4.26 9.10 -25.56
CA PHE A 50 4.90 10.09 -24.71
C PHE A 50 5.54 11.26 -25.45
N GLN A 51 5.12 11.50 -26.69
CA GLN A 51 5.49 12.68 -27.48
C GLN A 51 4.25 13.35 -28.07
N PRO A 52 4.09 14.69 -27.87
CA PRO A 52 4.93 15.57 -27.06
C PRO A 52 4.91 15.21 -25.58
N ARG A 53 5.86 15.77 -24.80
CA ARG A 53 5.98 15.48 -23.36
C ARG A 53 4.69 15.87 -22.61
N LEU A 54 4.05 14.85 -22.05
CA LEU A 54 2.81 14.98 -21.28
C LEU A 54 3.09 15.34 -19.82
N ARG A 55 2.09 15.91 -19.16
CA ARG A 55 2.12 16.21 -17.71
C ARG A 55 0.84 15.67 -17.09
N PHE A 56 1.00 14.98 -15.96
CA PHE A 56 -0.10 14.39 -15.18
C PHE A 56 0.03 14.83 -13.73
N ALA A 57 -1.08 14.98 -13.04
CA ALA A 57 -1.10 15.32 -11.62
C ALA A 57 -0.71 14.13 -10.73
N SER A 58 -0.93 12.90 -11.21
CA SER A 58 -0.63 11.68 -10.46
C SER A 58 -0.28 10.49 -11.38
N LEU A 59 0.33 9.44 -10.81
CA LEU A 59 0.53 8.17 -11.52
C LEU A 59 -0.80 7.48 -11.85
N ALA A 60 -1.83 7.63 -11.02
CA ALA A 60 -3.16 7.07 -11.29
C ALA A 60 -3.77 7.69 -12.55
N GLU A 61 -3.67 9.02 -12.70
CA GLU A 61 -4.12 9.73 -13.92
C GLU A 61 -3.33 9.28 -15.15
N LEU A 62 -2.00 9.18 -15.04
CA LEU A 62 -1.15 8.66 -16.11
C LEU A 62 -1.56 7.25 -16.53
N ASN A 63 -1.77 6.34 -15.58
CA ASN A 63 -2.13 4.95 -15.87
C ASN A 63 -3.50 4.84 -16.53
N GLY A 64 -4.51 5.58 -16.04
CA GLY A 64 -5.84 5.60 -16.66
C GLY A 64 -5.81 6.14 -18.10
N TRP A 65 -5.06 7.21 -18.33
CA TRP A 65 -4.86 7.76 -19.66
C TRP A 65 -4.14 6.78 -20.58
N LEU A 66 -3.04 6.15 -20.11
CA LEU A 66 -2.26 5.20 -20.91
C LEU A 66 -3.09 3.96 -21.29
N GLU A 67 -3.90 3.46 -20.37
CA GLU A 67 -4.82 2.34 -20.66
C GLU A 67 -5.81 2.71 -21.78
N ALA A 68 -6.42 3.89 -21.69
CA ALA A 68 -7.34 4.36 -22.72
C ALA A 68 -6.66 4.54 -24.08
N GLU A 69 -5.44 5.08 -24.11
CA GLU A 69 -4.67 5.23 -25.35
C GLU A 69 -4.26 3.87 -25.96
N CYS A 70 -3.84 2.91 -25.14
CA CYS A 70 -3.51 1.57 -25.59
C CYS A 70 -4.74 0.88 -26.22
N ARG A 71 -5.91 0.98 -25.61
CA ARG A 71 -7.17 0.42 -26.14
C ARG A 71 -7.54 1.09 -27.47
N ARG A 72 -7.54 2.43 -27.52
CA ARG A 72 -7.84 3.18 -28.74
C ARG A 72 -6.89 2.81 -29.88
N TRP A 73 -5.61 2.65 -29.55
CA TRP A 73 -4.64 2.24 -30.55
C TRP A 73 -4.93 0.83 -31.08
N ALA A 74 -5.23 -0.12 -30.20
CA ALA A 74 -5.54 -1.50 -30.59
C ALA A 74 -6.79 -1.60 -31.47
N GLU A 75 -7.79 -0.75 -31.26
CA GLU A 75 -9.03 -0.68 -32.05
C GLU A 75 -8.81 -0.16 -33.47
N HIS A 76 -7.78 0.66 -33.70
CA HIS A 76 -7.58 1.35 -34.98
C HIS A 76 -6.37 0.81 -35.79
N HIS A 77 -5.59 -0.11 -35.24
CA HIS A 77 -4.40 -0.60 -35.88
C HIS A 77 -4.56 -2.07 -36.33
N ALA A 78 -4.18 -2.35 -37.56
CA ALA A 78 -4.17 -3.70 -38.08
C ALA A 78 -3.21 -4.61 -37.32
N HIS A 79 -3.60 -5.86 -37.12
CA HIS A 79 -2.75 -6.86 -36.51
C HIS A 79 -1.51 -7.12 -37.37
N PRO A 80 -0.27 -7.20 -36.82
CA PRO A 80 0.96 -7.29 -37.59
C PRO A 80 1.04 -8.50 -38.54
N GLU A 81 0.44 -9.62 -38.14
CA GLU A 81 0.47 -10.88 -38.92
C GLU A 81 -0.85 -11.14 -39.66
N ARG A 82 -1.93 -10.48 -39.22
CA ARG A 82 -3.29 -10.64 -39.77
C ARG A 82 -3.85 -9.28 -40.12
N GLY A 83 -3.37 -8.73 -41.21
CA GLY A 83 -3.69 -7.35 -41.61
C GLY A 83 -5.15 -7.06 -41.97
N ASP A 84 -5.99 -8.10 -42.04
CA ASP A 84 -7.44 -8.05 -42.25
C ASP A 84 -8.27 -7.70 -41.00
N ILE A 85 -7.66 -7.82 -39.83
CA ILE A 85 -8.30 -7.52 -38.54
C ILE A 85 -7.45 -6.54 -37.70
N THR A 86 -8.09 -5.88 -36.73
CA THR A 86 -7.39 -5.04 -35.79
C THR A 86 -6.75 -5.84 -34.62
N VAL A 87 -5.85 -5.22 -33.89
CA VAL A 87 -5.25 -5.82 -32.67
C VAL A 87 -6.32 -6.12 -31.64
N ALA A 88 -7.35 -5.26 -31.51
CA ALA A 88 -8.46 -5.47 -30.59
C ALA A 88 -9.32 -6.68 -30.99
N GLU A 89 -9.65 -6.80 -32.27
CA GLU A 89 -10.40 -7.97 -32.79
C GLU A 89 -9.64 -9.27 -32.59
N ALA A 90 -8.31 -9.28 -32.80
CA ALA A 90 -7.48 -10.44 -32.53
C ALA A 90 -7.52 -10.84 -31.04
N LEU A 91 -7.43 -9.87 -30.11
CA LEU A 91 -7.55 -10.11 -28.67
C LEU A 91 -8.92 -10.69 -28.30
N ASP A 92 -10.00 -10.18 -28.89
CA ASP A 92 -11.35 -10.68 -28.61
C ASP A 92 -11.55 -12.12 -29.08
N MET A 93 -10.88 -12.51 -30.18
CA MET A 93 -10.85 -13.91 -30.67
C MET A 93 -10.04 -14.83 -29.75
N GLU A 94 -8.96 -14.33 -29.13
CA GLU A 94 -8.12 -15.09 -28.20
C GLU A 94 -8.72 -15.19 -26.80
N ARG A 95 -9.51 -14.20 -26.38
CA ARG A 95 -10.06 -14.06 -25.02
C ARG A 95 -10.69 -15.34 -24.45
N PRO A 96 -11.48 -16.14 -25.22
CA PRO A 96 -12.04 -17.39 -24.69
C PRO A 96 -11.00 -18.47 -24.36
N ALA A 97 -9.79 -18.39 -24.97
CA ALA A 97 -8.70 -19.32 -24.73
C ALA A 97 -7.73 -18.86 -23.64
N LEU A 98 -7.84 -17.59 -23.19
CA LEU A 98 -6.99 -17.07 -22.12
C LEU A 98 -7.40 -17.65 -20.76
N GLN A 99 -6.38 -17.95 -19.94
CA GLN A 99 -6.63 -18.37 -18.55
C GLN A 99 -7.19 -17.20 -17.73
N PRO A 100 -8.23 -17.41 -16.91
CA PRO A 100 -8.75 -16.38 -16.05
C PRO A 100 -7.74 -16.05 -14.95
N ILE A 101 -7.49 -14.76 -14.73
CA ILE A 101 -6.72 -14.28 -13.58
C ILE A 101 -7.65 -14.30 -12.36
N LEU A 102 -7.44 -15.26 -11.45
CA LEU A 102 -8.29 -15.42 -10.26
C LEU A 102 -8.07 -14.29 -9.25
N ALA A 103 -6.83 -13.82 -9.10
CA ALA A 103 -6.46 -12.70 -8.25
C ALA A 103 -5.17 -12.06 -8.75
N PRO A 104 -4.94 -10.76 -8.55
CA PRO A 104 -3.66 -10.13 -8.83
C PRO A 104 -2.58 -10.69 -7.89
N PHE A 105 -1.35 -10.80 -8.41
CA PHE A 105 -0.21 -11.20 -7.59
C PHE A 105 0.07 -10.17 -6.50
N ASP A 106 0.13 -10.62 -5.24
CA ASP A 106 0.50 -9.77 -4.09
C ASP A 106 2.03 -9.59 -4.02
N GLY A 107 2.51 -8.62 -4.76
CA GLY A 107 3.94 -8.33 -4.92
C GLY A 107 4.47 -7.36 -3.87
N PHE A 108 5.19 -7.86 -2.87
CA PHE A 108 5.83 -7.05 -1.84
C PHE A 108 7.30 -7.43 -1.62
N HIS A 109 8.06 -6.54 -0.99
CA HIS A 109 9.33 -6.85 -0.36
C HIS A 109 9.12 -7.08 1.13
N GLU A 110 9.62 -8.21 1.65
CA GLU A 110 9.54 -8.51 3.07
C GLU A 110 10.91 -8.35 3.74
N SER A 111 10.93 -7.74 4.90
CA SER A 111 12.12 -7.56 5.73
C SER A 111 11.74 -7.58 7.22
N GLU A 112 12.67 -8.03 8.06
CA GLU A 112 12.48 -8.08 9.51
C GLU A 112 13.02 -6.83 10.18
N HIS A 113 12.27 -6.30 11.14
CA HIS A 113 12.63 -5.11 11.90
C HIS A 113 12.30 -5.28 13.38
N ALA A 114 13.18 -4.74 14.24
CA ALA A 114 12.92 -4.68 15.67
C ALA A 114 12.05 -3.45 15.99
N VAL A 115 11.05 -3.64 16.84
CA VAL A 115 10.21 -2.56 17.36
C VAL A 115 10.87 -1.97 18.60
N THR A 116 11.02 -0.64 18.65
CA THR A 116 11.51 0.06 19.82
C THR A 116 10.53 -0.01 20.99
N GLY A 117 10.98 0.33 22.22
CA GLY A 117 10.09 0.47 23.37
C GLY A 117 9.06 1.62 23.24
N THR A 118 9.25 2.50 22.26
CA THR A 118 8.32 3.59 21.91
C THR A 118 7.40 3.24 20.73
N CYS A 119 7.27 1.94 20.41
CA CYS A 119 6.38 1.41 19.35
C CYS A 119 6.72 1.93 17.96
N LEU A 120 8.00 2.07 17.63
CA LEU A 120 8.48 2.52 16.33
C LEU A 120 9.37 1.46 15.68
N ILE A 121 9.24 1.30 14.38
CA ILE A 121 10.22 0.63 13.53
C ILE A 121 10.97 1.66 12.68
N SER A 122 12.21 1.33 12.28
CA SER A 122 12.95 2.09 11.29
C SER A 122 12.88 1.36 9.95
N PHE A 123 12.31 2.01 8.92
CA PHE A 123 12.23 1.49 7.58
C PHE A 123 12.50 2.62 6.57
N ASP A 124 13.32 2.35 5.55
CA ASP A 124 13.66 3.27 4.46
C ASP A 124 13.99 4.70 4.94
N ARG A 125 14.86 4.80 5.98
CA ARG A 125 15.33 6.05 6.61
C ARG A 125 14.24 6.89 7.29
N ASN A 126 13.07 6.31 7.53
CA ASN A 126 11.97 6.89 8.28
C ASN A 126 11.60 6.00 9.46
N ARG A 127 10.79 6.51 10.37
CA ARG A 127 10.23 5.76 11.48
C ARG A 127 8.72 5.70 11.36
N TYR A 128 8.17 4.51 11.60
CA TYR A 128 6.73 4.26 11.52
C TYR A 128 6.24 3.64 12.81
N SER A 129 5.09 4.10 13.28
CA SER A 129 4.50 3.55 14.49
C SER A 129 3.84 2.20 14.22
N VAL A 130 3.78 1.39 15.26
CA VAL A 130 3.05 0.12 15.29
C VAL A 130 2.23 0.02 16.56
N MET A 131 1.23 -0.85 16.56
CA MET A 131 0.44 -1.17 17.76
C MET A 131 1.36 -1.42 18.94
N SER A 132 1.05 -0.82 20.07
CA SER A 132 1.85 -0.92 21.32
C SER A 132 2.00 -2.36 21.82
N THR A 133 1.13 -3.27 21.42
CA THR A 133 1.22 -4.71 21.69
C THR A 133 2.43 -5.37 21.02
N ALA A 134 3.00 -4.76 19.98
CA ALA A 134 4.19 -5.23 19.28
C ALA A 134 5.50 -4.62 19.84
N ALA A 135 5.44 -3.76 20.87
CA ALA A 135 6.62 -3.12 21.45
C ALA A 135 7.69 -4.15 21.85
N ARG A 136 8.95 -3.87 21.51
CA ARG A 136 10.12 -4.72 21.79
C ARG A 136 10.10 -6.11 21.15
N ARG A 137 9.23 -6.32 20.15
CA ARG A 137 9.17 -7.57 19.37
C ARG A 137 9.82 -7.36 18.00
N THR A 138 10.11 -8.47 17.31
CA THR A 138 10.46 -8.46 15.89
C THR A 138 9.19 -8.55 15.06
N VAL A 139 9.12 -7.77 13.98
CA VAL A 139 7.99 -7.69 13.06
C VAL A 139 8.47 -7.86 11.62
N GLN A 140 7.59 -8.37 10.76
CA GLN A 140 7.80 -8.41 9.31
C GLN A 140 7.19 -7.17 8.67
N VAL A 141 7.97 -6.48 7.86
CA VAL A 141 7.53 -5.34 7.07
C VAL A 141 7.39 -5.78 5.61
N ARG A 142 6.16 -5.75 5.10
CA ARG A 142 5.86 -5.91 3.68
C ARG A 142 5.77 -4.54 3.04
N SER A 143 6.73 -4.22 2.19
CA SER A 143 6.77 -2.95 1.48
C SER A 143 6.26 -3.09 0.06
N TYR A 144 5.25 -2.31 -0.24
CA TYR A 144 4.64 -2.13 -1.57
C TYR A 144 5.18 -0.85 -2.24
N ALA A 145 4.67 -0.53 -3.41
CA ALA A 145 5.05 0.69 -4.11
C ALA A 145 4.61 1.95 -3.36
N ASP A 146 3.42 1.93 -2.75
CA ASP A 146 2.72 3.07 -2.14
C ASP A 146 2.54 2.97 -0.63
N ARG A 147 2.63 1.76 -0.05
CA ARG A 147 2.38 1.52 1.38
C ARG A 147 3.33 0.50 1.98
N ILE A 148 3.34 0.45 3.30
CA ILE A 148 3.98 -0.62 4.08
C ILE A 148 2.93 -1.26 5.00
N VAL A 149 2.97 -2.58 5.10
CA VAL A 149 2.16 -3.37 6.03
C VAL A 149 3.09 -4.06 7.01
N ILE A 150 2.87 -3.86 8.30
CA ILE A 150 3.72 -4.36 9.37
C ILE A 150 2.98 -5.45 10.11
N ARG A 151 3.58 -6.64 10.19
CA ARG A 151 2.97 -7.83 10.80
C ARG A 151 3.79 -8.32 11.97
N CYS A 152 3.09 -8.79 13.01
CA CYS A 152 3.69 -9.50 14.14
C CYS A 152 3.03 -10.88 14.25
N GLY A 153 3.67 -11.89 13.69
CA GLY A 153 3.02 -13.17 13.42
C GLY A 153 1.90 -12.99 12.40
N ASP A 154 0.71 -13.50 12.69
CA ASP A 154 -0.45 -13.40 11.79
C ASP A 154 -1.21 -12.07 11.88
N ALA A 155 -0.93 -11.25 12.88
CA ALA A 155 -1.62 -10.00 13.10
C ALA A 155 -0.95 -8.84 12.35
N ILE A 156 -1.76 -7.98 11.70
CA ILE A 156 -1.31 -6.68 11.21
C ILE A 156 -1.25 -5.74 12.41
N VAL A 157 -0.07 -5.16 12.65
CA VAL A 157 0.19 -4.24 13.76
C VAL A 157 0.47 -2.82 13.32
N GLY A 158 0.45 -2.56 12.02
CA GLY A 158 0.53 -1.23 11.44
C GLY A 158 0.42 -1.28 9.92
N GLU A 159 -0.20 -0.24 9.38
CA GLU A 159 -0.24 0.04 7.95
C GLU A 159 -0.06 1.54 7.75
N HIS A 160 0.82 1.93 6.84
CA HIS A 160 1.12 3.32 6.58
C HIS A 160 1.36 3.55 5.09
N GLU A 161 1.05 4.74 4.62
CA GLU A 161 1.57 5.20 3.33
C GLU A 161 3.09 5.24 3.34
N ARG A 162 3.72 4.80 2.27
CA ARG A 162 5.17 4.78 2.15
C ARG A 162 5.70 6.18 1.89
N HIS A 163 6.55 6.67 2.79
CA HIS A 163 7.21 7.96 2.62
C HIS A 163 8.59 7.79 2.02
N PHE A 164 8.83 8.43 0.86
CA PHE A 164 10.10 8.35 0.13
C PHE A 164 11.16 9.39 0.56
N GLY A 165 10.82 10.29 1.48
CA GLY A 165 11.76 11.23 2.10
C GLY A 165 12.64 10.59 3.16
N ARG A 166 13.23 11.41 4.03
CA ARG A 166 14.14 10.97 5.09
C ARG A 166 13.79 11.61 6.43
N ASN A 167 14.15 10.92 7.53
CA ASN A 167 14.13 11.43 8.90
C ASN A 167 12.74 11.87 9.40
N ARG A 168 11.67 11.35 8.79
CA ARG A 168 10.32 11.53 9.31
C ARG A 168 9.96 10.45 10.30
N THR A 169 9.15 10.81 11.29
CA THR A 169 8.45 9.87 12.15
C THR A 169 6.96 9.99 11.82
N ILE A 170 6.39 8.91 11.31
CA ILE A 170 5.00 8.79 10.90
C ILE A 170 4.27 8.04 12.01
N TYR A 171 3.35 8.74 12.67
CA TYR A 171 2.55 8.20 13.73
C TYR A 171 1.14 7.89 13.25
N ASP A 172 0.62 6.73 13.68
CA ASP A 172 -0.80 6.50 13.80
C ASP A 172 -1.14 6.56 15.31
N PRO A 173 -1.89 7.54 15.78
CA PRO A 173 -2.22 7.69 17.19
C PRO A 173 -3.00 6.50 17.77
N TRP A 174 -3.78 5.79 16.92
CA TRP A 174 -4.54 4.61 17.32
C TRP A 174 -3.66 3.47 17.82
N HIS A 175 -2.43 3.39 17.37
CA HIS A 175 -1.45 2.40 17.83
C HIS A 175 -1.12 2.51 19.33
N TYR A 176 -1.35 3.67 19.93
CA TYR A 176 -0.97 3.98 21.30
C TYR A 176 -2.15 3.95 22.29
N LEU A 177 -3.36 3.61 21.84
CA LEU A 177 -4.53 3.57 22.72
C LEU A 177 -4.34 2.66 23.94
N PRO A 178 -3.77 1.44 23.85
CA PRO A 178 -3.53 0.62 25.03
C PRO A 178 -2.58 1.29 26.04
N VAL A 179 -1.65 2.10 25.59
CA VAL A 179 -0.75 2.87 26.47
C VAL A 179 -1.47 4.03 27.13
N LEU A 180 -2.37 4.70 26.40
CA LEU A 180 -3.19 5.80 26.96
C LEU A 180 -4.09 5.34 28.10
N ALA A 181 -4.59 4.10 28.06
CA ALA A 181 -5.38 3.55 29.17
C ALA A 181 -4.62 3.59 30.51
N HIS A 182 -3.29 3.42 30.46
CA HIS A 182 -2.41 3.48 31.63
C HIS A 182 -1.84 4.88 31.92
N LYS A 183 -1.74 5.74 30.90
CA LYS A 183 -1.16 7.08 30.97
C LYS A 183 -2.01 8.11 30.20
N PRO A 184 -3.23 8.42 30.67
CA PRO A 184 -4.15 9.33 29.96
C PRO A 184 -3.57 10.73 29.70
N GLY A 185 -2.73 11.23 30.58
CA GLY A 185 -2.07 12.53 30.43
C GLY A 185 -1.11 12.62 29.22
N ALA A 186 -0.67 11.48 28.66
CA ALA A 186 0.13 11.47 27.43
C ALA A 186 -0.66 12.02 26.22
N LEU A 187 -1.97 12.01 26.26
CA LEU A 187 -2.85 12.59 25.25
C LEU A 187 -2.60 14.09 24.98
N ARG A 188 -2.11 14.82 25.98
CA ARG A 188 -1.84 16.27 25.89
C ARG A 188 -0.49 16.60 25.25
N ASN A 189 0.53 15.81 25.57
CA ASN A 189 1.92 16.16 25.26
C ASN A 189 2.67 15.06 24.48
N GLY A 190 2.04 13.92 24.25
CA GLY A 190 2.67 12.81 23.51
C GLY A 190 2.81 13.14 22.02
N ALA A 191 4.00 12.98 21.47
CA ALA A 191 4.26 13.25 20.05
C ALA A 191 3.25 12.58 19.08
N PRO A 192 2.76 11.35 19.32
CA PRO A 192 1.76 10.73 18.44
C PRO A 192 0.41 11.47 18.37
N PHE A 193 0.10 12.34 19.35
CA PHE A 193 -1.22 12.97 19.50
C PHE A 193 -1.25 14.46 19.18
N GLN A 194 -0.10 15.07 18.84
CA GLN A 194 0.00 16.51 18.59
C GLN A 194 -0.83 16.96 17.39
N ASP A 195 -0.77 16.20 16.31
CA ASP A 195 -1.48 16.50 15.05
C ASP A 195 -2.57 15.46 14.77
N TRP A 196 -3.19 14.92 15.83
CA TRP A 196 -4.21 13.90 15.67
C TRP A 196 -5.50 14.46 15.09
N ASP A 197 -5.77 14.08 13.85
CA ASP A 197 -7.05 14.37 13.18
C ASP A 197 -8.14 13.41 13.69
N LEU A 198 -8.85 13.86 14.71
CA LEU A 198 -9.96 13.12 15.30
C LEU A 198 -11.24 13.32 14.48
N PRO A 199 -12.09 12.29 14.35
CA PRO A 199 -13.43 12.45 13.79
C PRO A 199 -14.20 13.59 14.48
N PRO A 200 -15.06 14.32 13.74
CA PRO A 200 -15.71 15.53 14.23
C PRO A 200 -16.49 15.36 15.55
N ALA A 201 -17.11 14.20 15.74
CA ALA A 201 -17.86 13.93 16.97
C ALA A 201 -16.92 13.75 18.17
N LEU A 202 -15.82 12.99 18.01
CA LEU A 202 -14.81 12.81 19.04
C LEU A 202 -14.10 14.12 19.37
N HIS A 203 -13.84 14.95 18.36
CA HIS A 203 -13.26 16.28 18.59
C HIS A 203 -14.21 17.20 19.41
N ARG A 204 -15.52 17.15 19.14
CA ARG A 204 -16.52 17.88 19.93
C ARG A 204 -16.61 17.36 21.36
N LEU A 205 -16.62 16.03 21.53
CA LEU A 205 -16.61 15.41 22.86
C LEU A 205 -15.40 15.86 23.67
N ARG A 206 -14.20 15.82 23.09
CA ARG A 206 -12.99 16.26 23.77
C ARG A 206 -13.08 17.71 24.26
N ARG A 207 -13.60 18.61 23.42
CA ARG A 207 -13.83 20.01 23.82
C ARG A 207 -14.85 20.14 24.93
N ARG A 208 -15.92 19.33 24.91
CA ARG A 208 -16.95 19.37 25.97
C ARG A 208 -16.44 18.84 27.31
N LEU A 209 -15.62 17.80 27.31
CA LEU A 209 -15.00 17.25 28.52
C LEU A 209 -13.98 18.21 29.13
N GLY A 210 -13.46 19.17 28.36
CA GLY A 210 -12.49 20.15 28.81
C GLY A 210 -11.07 19.58 28.93
N THR A 211 -10.26 20.17 29.80
CA THR A 211 -8.86 19.85 30.04
C THR A 211 -8.64 19.36 31.45
N GLY A 212 -7.66 18.49 31.67
CA GLY A 212 -7.27 17.95 32.95
C GLY A 212 -7.28 16.43 33.01
N ASP A 213 -6.73 15.88 34.07
CA ASP A 213 -6.51 14.44 34.17
C ASP A 213 -7.81 13.62 34.16
N GLU A 214 -8.88 14.14 34.75
CA GLU A 214 -10.17 13.45 34.74
C GLU A 214 -10.84 13.51 33.35
N ALA A 215 -10.74 14.65 32.66
CA ALA A 215 -11.22 14.81 31.30
C ALA A 215 -10.48 13.86 30.35
N ASP A 216 -9.15 13.76 30.46
CA ASP A 216 -8.33 12.84 29.70
C ASP A 216 -8.72 11.39 29.97
N ARG A 217 -8.92 10.99 31.22
CA ARG A 217 -9.36 9.61 31.57
C ARG A 217 -10.71 9.26 30.95
N ARG A 218 -11.68 10.18 31.02
CA ARG A 218 -13.00 9.97 30.40
C ARG A 218 -12.89 9.84 28.89
N PHE A 219 -12.13 10.73 28.28
CA PHE A 219 -11.93 10.68 26.83
C PHE A 219 -11.21 9.41 26.38
N VAL A 220 -10.13 9.01 27.05
CA VAL A 220 -9.40 7.76 26.76
C VAL A 220 -10.30 6.54 26.92
N ARG A 221 -11.24 6.54 27.89
CA ARG A 221 -12.20 5.44 28.04
C ARG A 221 -13.09 5.30 26.80
N VAL A 222 -13.57 6.42 26.23
CA VAL A 222 -14.34 6.41 24.99
C VAL A 222 -13.47 5.95 23.81
N LEU A 223 -12.24 6.46 23.69
CA LEU A 223 -11.32 6.02 22.63
C LEU A 223 -11.00 4.52 22.72
N SER A 224 -10.89 3.97 23.93
CA SER A 224 -10.60 2.55 24.13
C SER A 224 -11.69 1.64 23.59
N ALA A 225 -12.95 2.09 23.53
CA ALA A 225 -14.04 1.34 22.92
C ALA A 225 -13.82 1.15 21.41
N VAL A 226 -13.06 2.03 20.75
CA VAL A 226 -12.74 1.88 19.32
C VAL A 226 -11.94 0.60 19.04
N LEU A 227 -11.14 0.12 19.99
CA LEU A 227 -10.37 -1.11 19.83
C LEU A 227 -11.24 -2.38 19.79
N THR A 228 -12.42 -2.34 20.40
CA THR A 228 -13.37 -3.46 20.46
C THR A 228 -14.49 -3.33 19.48
N ASP A 229 -15.06 -2.14 19.37
CA ASP A 229 -16.32 -1.91 18.63
C ASP A 229 -16.09 -1.25 17.27
N GLY A 230 -14.88 -0.76 17.01
CA GLY A 230 -14.53 -0.01 15.79
C GLY A 230 -14.85 1.49 15.90
N LEU A 231 -14.30 2.27 14.97
CA LEU A 231 -14.41 3.73 15.00
C LEU A 231 -15.82 4.23 14.67
N GLU A 232 -16.48 3.69 13.65
CA GLU A 232 -17.80 4.17 13.19
C GLU A 232 -18.89 4.00 14.25
N PRO A 233 -19.05 2.84 14.91
CA PRO A 233 -20.06 2.68 15.98
C PRO A 233 -19.81 3.62 17.16
N VAL A 234 -18.55 3.77 17.58
CA VAL A 234 -18.20 4.67 18.69
C VAL A 234 -18.47 6.13 18.33
N GLU A 235 -18.12 6.56 17.12
CA GLU A 235 -18.44 7.91 16.64
C GLU A 235 -19.94 8.16 16.58
N ALA A 236 -20.72 7.20 16.10
CA ALA A 236 -22.18 7.30 16.06
C ALA A 236 -22.79 7.45 17.47
N ALA A 237 -22.35 6.62 18.42
CA ALA A 237 -22.80 6.69 19.81
C ALA A 237 -22.42 8.04 20.48
N VAL A 238 -21.22 8.53 20.22
CA VAL A 238 -20.78 9.85 20.70
C VAL A 238 -21.62 10.97 20.09
N ARG A 239 -21.96 10.89 18.82
CA ARG A 239 -22.81 11.88 18.14
C ARG A 239 -24.21 11.92 18.76
N GLU A 240 -24.78 10.77 19.03
CA GLU A 240 -26.10 10.65 19.69
C GLU A 240 -26.06 11.18 21.12
N ALA A 241 -25.06 10.80 21.94
CA ALA A 241 -24.89 11.29 23.29
C ALA A 241 -24.74 12.82 23.34
N LEU A 242 -23.97 13.41 22.41
CA LEU A 242 -23.82 14.86 22.30
C LEU A 242 -25.13 15.56 21.91
N ALA A 243 -25.97 14.94 21.08
CA ALA A 243 -27.29 15.48 20.70
C ALA A 243 -28.27 15.45 21.86
N ASN A 244 -28.24 14.39 22.67
CA ASN A 244 -29.14 14.21 23.84
C ASN A 244 -28.68 14.97 25.10
N GLY A 245 -27.58 15.71 25.01
CA GLY A 245 -27.12 16.53 26.14
C GLY A 245 -26.37 15.77 27.25
N THR A 246 -26.09 14.49 27.04
CA THR A 246 -25.38 13.59 27.97
C THR A 246 -23.86 13.75 27.91
#